data_385cb4dd43e11981ae4cb7b531a46f58
#
_entry.id   385cb4dd43e11981ae4cb7b531a46f58
#
_cell.length_a   1.000
_cell.length_b   1.000
_cell.length_c   1.000
_cell.angle_alpha   90.00
_cell.angle_beta   90.00
_cell.angle_gamma   90.00
#
_symmetry.space_group_name_H-M   'P 1'
#
loop_
_entity.id
_entity.type
_entity.pdbx_description
1 polymer ?
#
loop_
_entity_poly.entity_id
_entity_poly.type
_entity_poly.pdbx_seq_one_letter_code
_entity_poly.pdbx_strand_id
1 'polypeptide(L)'
;MDALERIEELLDEAYSTDDTGEMERLAREVLELDENNVEALILLADTLEYSQEKIAVLEQARNALAEEMENIRLVSGESLLEDDSGMLYIAVMQRLGFALFSEGKNEEALAIAREIDRYDPERETLGRTLLYRVLLEMGKDAEILEETLREKEASPAMAHSKAIASFRLSGAGRTSYRALWEAFAAGPDIPFYILGYFDEPEDGTEEEEEEYNFALLFEDIWSSENELIKWLTRGTILLGLTASLFPRETADKMLILADALDIADHSEEAMVKAESREGWGVLSREERIAAALKIISEGTYLPLIE
;
A
#
# COMPACT_ATOMS: atom_id res chain seq x y z
N MET A 1 42.96 0.89 13.15
CA MET A 1 41.55 1.16 12.92
C MET A 1 40.83 0.78 14.18
N ASP A 2 40.09 1.66 14.75
CA ASP A 2 39.25 1.39 15.91
C ASP A 2 38.09 0.47 15.49
N ALA A 3 37.48 -0.28 16.40
CA ALA A 3 36.36 -1.14 16.09
C ALA A 3 35.16 -0.34 15.54
N LEU A 4 34.93 0.84 16.08
CA LEU A 4 33.87 1.75 15.59
C LEU A 4 34.13 2.22 14.16
N GLU A 5 35.33 2.67 13.83
CA GLU A 5 35.70 3.04 12.45
C GLU A 5 35.50 1.87 11.47
N ARG A 6 35.77 0.65 11.92
CA ARG A 6 35.57 -0.54 11.08
C ARG A 6 34.10 -0.86 10.85
N ILE A 7 33.25 -0.69 11.87
CA ILE A 7 31.79 -0.88 11.76
C ILE A 7 31.22 0.12 10.78
N GLU A 8 31.57 1.42 10.90
CA GLU A 8 31.11 2.49 9.99
C GLU A 8 31.50 2.16 8.53
N GLU A 9 32.76 1.77 8.27
CA GLU A 9 33.21 1.40 6.92
C GLU A 9 32.40 0.21 6.34
N LEU A 10 32.14 -0.82 7.15
CA LEU A 10 31.39 -2.00 6.71
C LEU A 10 29.92 -1.68 6.43
N LEU A 11 29.30 -0.83 7.23
CA LEU A 11 27.92 -0.37 7.01
C LEU A 11 27.83 0.47 5.74
N ASP A 12 28.75 1.41 5.53
CA ASP A 12 28.79 2.24 4.30
C ASP A 12 28.93 1.37 3.05
N GLU A 13 29.80 0.32 3.11
CA GLU A 13 29.96 -0.63 2.03
C GLU A 13 28.67 -1.45 1.79
N ALA A 14 28.01 -1.89 2.88
CA ALA A 14 26.78 -2.66 2.80
C ALA A 14 25.61 -1.85 2.22
N TYR A 15 25.50 -0.56 2.55
CA TYR A 15 24.47 0.32 1.96
C TYR A 15 24.77 0.71 0.50
N SER A 16 26.03 0.56 0.06
CA SER A 16 26.46 0.93 -1.30
C SER A 16 26.39 -0.22 -2.31
N THR A 17 26.12 -1.44 -1.86
CA THR A 17 26.06 -2.62 -2.74
C THR A 17 24.63 -3.01 -3.08
N ASP A 18 24.39 -3.39 -4.34
CA ASP A 18 23.13 -3.99 -4.80
C ASP A 18 23.18 -5.54 -4.72
N ASP A 19 24.32 -6.14 -4.35
CA ASP A 19 24.48 -7.59 -4.20
C ASP A 19 24.03 -8.05 -2.83
N THR A 20 22.89 -8.74 -2.79
CA THR A 20 22.27 -9.24 -1.55
C THR A 20 23.19 -10.17 -0.75
N GLY A 21 24.02 -10.99 -1.45
CA GLY A 21 24.95 -11.90 -0.78
C GLY A 21 26.13 -11.14 -0.16
N GLU A 22 26.60 -10.09 -0.80
CA GLU A 22 27.63 -9.19 -0.26
C GLU A 22 27.11 -8.38 0.91
N MET A 23 25.88 -7.86 0.83
CA MET A 23 25.20 -7.17 1.92
C MET A 23 25.08 -8.08 3.16
N GLU A 24 24.64 -9.34 2.97
CA GLU A 24 24.56 -10.31 4.06
C GLU A 24 25.94 -10.55 4.71
N ARG A 25 27.00 -10.73 3.91
CA ARG A 25 28.35 -10.95 4.40
C ARG A 25 28.84 -9.77 5.25
N LEU A 26 28.67 -8.55 4.76
CA LEU A 26 29.08 -7.32 5.45
C LEU A 26 28.30 -7.12 6.75
N ALA A 27 26.98 -7.30 6.73
CA ALA A 27 26.14 -7.23 7.93
C ALA A 27 26.60 -8.24 8.99
N ARG A 28 26.95 -9.47 8.61
CA ARG A 28 27.47 -10.47 9.54
C ARG A 28 28.85 -10.11 10.08
N GLU A 29 29.74 -9.49 9.30
CA GLU A 29 31.02 -8.99 9.78
C GLU A 29 30.84 -7.87 10.82
N VAL A 30 29.87 -6.98 10.65
CA VAL A 30 29.52 -5.99 11.67
C VAL A 30 29.06 -6.67 12.94
N LEU A 31 28.16 -7.66 12.84
CA LEU A 31 27.62 -8.40 14.00
C LEU A 31 28.67 -9.25 14.75
N GLU A 32 29.79 -9.61 14.11
CA GLU A 32 30.95 -10.20 14.79
C GLU A 32 31.68 -9.18 15.68
N LEU A 33 31.61 -7.89 15.36
CA LEU A 33 32.22 -6.81 16.13
C LEU A 33 31.28 -6.23 17.20
N ASP A 34 29.99 -6.14 16.87
CA ASP A 34 28.91 -5.68 17.74
C ASP A 34 27.64 -6.49 17.45
N GLU A 35 27.37 -7.49 18.27
CA GLU A 35 26.23 -8.41 18.09
C GLU A 35 24.85 -7.73 18.15
N ASN A 36 24.77 -6.53 18.73
CA ASN A 36 23.53 -5.77 18.88
C ASN A 36 23.47 -4.53 17.97
N ASN A 37 24.32 -4.45 16.97
CA ASN A 37 24.26 -3.35 15.99
C ASN A 37 22.96 -3.42 15.20
N VAL A 38 22.08 -2.44 15.44
CA VAL A 38 20.71 -2.44 14.90
C VAL A 38 20.68 -2.30 13.38
N GLU A 39 21.54 -1.45 12.80
CA GLU A 39 21.62 -1.27 11.35
C GLU A 39 22.04 -2.55 10.65
N ALA A 40 23.03 -3.26 11.19
CA ALA A 40 23.47 -4.54 10.66
C ALA A 40 22.38 -5.62 10.81
N LEU A 41 21.61 -5.62 11.90
CA LEU A 41 20.47 -6.52 12.08
C LEU A 41 19.36 -6.24 11.06
N ILE A 42 19.08 -4.96 10.74
CA ILE A 42 18.13 -4.58 9.70
C ILE A 42 18.62 -5.07 8.33
N LEU A 43 19.86 -4.77 7.97
CA LEU A 43 20.46 -5.22 6.70
C LEU A 43 20.42 -6.74 6.58
N LEU A 44 20.80 -7.46 7.63
CA LEU A 44 20.71 -8.92 7.66
C LEU A 44 19.28 -9.41 7.45
N ALA A 45 18.30 -8.82 8.14
CA ALA A 45 16.89 -9.19 7.98
C ALA A 45 16.40 -8.98 6.53
N ASP A 46 16.86 -7.92 5.86
CA ASP A 46 16.47 -7.62 4.47
C ASP A 46 17.04 -8.65 3.46
N THR A 47 18.15 -9.33 3.79
CA THR A 47 18.74 -10.38 2.93
C THR A 47 18.16 -11.78 3.15
N LEU A 48 17.48 -12.02 4.27
CA LEU A 48 16.94 -13.34 4.60
C LEU A 48 15.71 -13.68 3.78
N GLU A 49 15.61 -14.90 3.25
CA GLU A 49 14.44 -15.40 2.53
C GLU A 49 13.30 -15.86 3.45
N TYR A 50 13.65 -16.45 4.61
CA TYR A 50 12.67 -17.08 5.50
C TYR A 50 12.17 -16.12 6.56
N SER A 51 10.85 -15.93 6.60
CA SER A 51 10.20 -15.00 7.54
C SER A 51 10.48 -15.34 9.01
N GLN A 52 10.64 -16.61 9.38
CA GLN A 52 10.95 -17.00 10.76
C GLN A 52 12.33 -16.53 11.20
N GLU A 53 13.33 -16.59 10.31
CA GLU A 53 14.67 -16.08 10.58
C GLU A 53 14.66 -14.55 10.64
N LYS A 54 13.94 -13.89 9.74
CA LYS A 54 13.70 -12.44 9.79
C LYS A 54 13.13 -12.00 11.13
N ILE A 55 12.07 -12.66 11.58
CA ILE A 55 11.41 -12.35 12.86
C ILE A 55 12.43 -12.42 14.01
N ALA A 56 13.25 -13.49 14.07
CA ALA A 56 14.22 -13.66 15.15
C ALA A 56 15.28 -12.54 15.17
N VAL A 57 15.80 -12.17 14.01
CA VAL A 57 16.77 -11.08 13.86
C VAL A 57 16.16 -9.72 14.21
N LEU A 58 14.93 -9.46 13.77
CA LEU A 58 14.23 -8.21 14.04
C LEU A 58 13.77 -8.09 15.51
N GLU A 59 13.43 -9.19 16.16
CA GLU A 59 13.21 -9.22 17.61
C GLU A 59 14.50 -8.91 18.39
N GLN A 60 15.65 -9.37 17.92
CA GLN A 60 16.94 -9.01 18.50
C GLN A 60 17.20 -7.51 18.33
N ALA A 61 16.98 -6.94 17.14
CA ALA A 61 17.14 -5.51 16.89
C ALA A 61 16.19 -4.67 17.76
N ARG A 62 14.93 -5.08 17.89
CA ARG A 62 13.96 -4.44 18.79
C ARG A 62 14.44 -4.45 20.24
N ASN A 63 14.97 -5.58 20.71
CA ASN A 63 15.47 -5.70 22.09
C ASN A 63 16.72 -4.85 22.32
N ALA A 64 17.60 -4.71 21.32
CA ALA A 64 18.77 -3.84 21.41
C ALA A 64 18.40 -2.37 21.63
N LEU A 65 17.29 -1.91 21.05
CA LEU A 65 16.77 -0.55 21.21
C LEU A 65 15.91 -0.34 22.47
N ALA A 66 15.56 -1.39 23.21
CA ALA A 66 14.58 -1.31 24.29
C ALA A 66 15.00 -0.32 25.40
N GLU A 67 16.29 -0.28 25.78
CA GLU A 67 16.80 0.62 26.82
C GLU A 67 16.78 2.09 26.36
N GLU A 68 17.07 2.36 25.08
CA GLU A 68 17.03 3.70 24.49
C GLU A 68 15.59 4.19 24.43
N MET A 69 14.68 3.34 24.00
CA MET A 69 13.24 3.67 23.92
C MET A 69 12.63 3.96 25.29
N GLU A 70 13.07 3.30 26.37
CA GLU A 70 12.64 3.62 27.74
C GLU A 70 13.06 5.04 28.17
N ASN A 71 14.15 5.56 27.62
CA ASN A 71 14.69 6.87 27.93
C ASN A 71 14.07 8.00 27.10
N ILE A 72 13.47 7.69 25.94
CA ILE A 72 12.79 8.66 25.08
C ILE A 72 11.48 9.08 25.76
N ARG A 73 11.42 10.32 26.25
CA ARG A 73 10.20 10.90 26.80
C ARG A 73 9.40 11.55 25.69
N LEU A 74 8.44 10.80 25.17
CA LEU A 74 7.49 11.35 24.21
C LEU A 74 6.54 12.33 24.91
N VAL A 75 6.51 13.54 24.42
CA VAL A 75 5.39 14.46 24.68
C VAL A 75 4.24 14.01 23.77
N SER A 76 3.01 14.01 24.29
CA SER A 76 1.84 13.56 23.52
C SER A 76 1.74 14.29 22.19
N GLY A 77 1.84 13.56 21.09
CA GLY A 77 1.75 14.07 19.72
C GLY A 77 3.09 14.33 19.03
N GLU A 78 4.24 14.05 19.65
CA GLU A 78 5.53 14.06 18.97
C GLU A 78 5.76 12.72 18.23
N SER A 79 6.42 12.80 17.07
CA SER A 79 6.81 11.64 16.27
C SER A 79 8.16 11.09 16.76
N LEU A 80 8.30 9.76 16.81
CA LEU A 80 9.62 9.12 17.01
C LEU A 80 10.57 9.36 15.84
N LEU A 81 10.07 9.76 14.67
CA LEU A 81 10.88 10.02 13.49
C LEU A 81 11.80 11.25 13.61
N GLU A 82 11.63 12.06 14.66
CA GLU A 82 12.52 13.18 14.95
C GLU A 82 13.80 12.77 15.73
N ASP A 83 13.87 11.50 16.18
CA ASP A 83 15.00 10.93 16.95
C ASP A 83 15.63 9.77 16.17
N ASP A 84 16.97 9.73 16.08
CA ASP A 84 17.68 8.70 15.30
C ASP A 84 17.37 7.26 15.77
N SER A 85 17.38 7.04 17.11
CA SER A 85 17.02 5.73 17.68
C SER A 85 15.54 5.42 17.48
N GLY A 86 14.70 6.46 17.49
CA GLY A 86 13.27 6.37 17.17
C GLY A 86 13.02 5.97 15.73
N MET A 87 13.75 6.55 14.77
CA MET A 87 13.68 6.16 13.36
C MET A 87 14.08 4.70 13.17
N LEU A 88 15.19 4.27 13.78
CA LEU A 88 15.62 2.87 13.71
C LEU A 88 14.58 1.93 14.34
N TYR A 89 13.99 2.32 15.48
CA TYR A 89 12.94 1.55 16.12
C TYR A 89 11.72 1.36 15.19
N ILE A 90 11.23 2.43 14.58
CA ILE A 90 10.11 2.36 13.62
C ILE A 90 10.48 1.49 12.41
N ALA A 91 11.70 1.62 11.88
CA ALA A 91 12.18 0.79 10.76
C ALA A 91 12.21 -0.70 11.10
N VAL A 92 12.67 -1.07 12.32
CA VAL A 92 12.63 -2.45 12.83
C VAL A 92 11.18 -2.94 12.99
N MET A 93 10.32 -2.11 13.60
CA MET A 93 8.93 -2.47 13.87
C MET A 93 8.13 -2.69 12.59
N GLN A 94 8.33 -1.88 11.56
CA GLN A 94 7.69 -2.08 10.25
C GLN A 94 8.06 -3.44 9.65
N ARG A 95 9.36 -3.75 9.57
CA ARG A 95 9.86 -5.03 9.04
C ARG A 95 9.34 -6.21 9.85
N LEU A 96 9.38 -6.10 11.17
CA LEU A 96 8.86 -7.13 12.08
C LEU A 96 7.37 -7.37 11.87
N GLY A 97 6.58 -6.29 11.76
CA GLY A 97 5.15 -6.36 11.52
C GLY A 97 4.81 -7.07 10.21
N PHE A 98 5.49 -6.73 9.10
CA PHE A 98 5.30 -7.40 7.82
C PHE A 98 5.79 -8.85 7.83
N ALA A 99 6.90 -9.16 8.50
CA ALA A 99 7.39 -10.54 8.65
C ALA A 99 6.40 -11.42 9.48
N LEU A 100 5.84 -10.87 10.56
CA LEU A 100 4.80 -11.53 11.34
C LEU A 100 3.53 -11.76 10.52
N PHE A 101 3.12 -10.76 9.74
CA PHE A 101 1.98 -10.87 8.84
C PHE A 101 2.18 -11.97 7.79
N SER A 102 3.35 -12.04 7.16
CA SER A 102 3.70 -13.07 6.18
C SER A 102 3.68 -14.49 6.76
N GLU A 103 3.95 -14.64 8.06
CA GLU A 103 3.83 -15.93 8.79
C GLU A 103 2.40 -16.22 9.30
N GLY A 104 1.42 -15.37 8.96
CA GLY A 104 0.05 -15.50 9.42
C GLY A 104 -0.16 -15.19 10.91
N LYS A 105 0.82 -14.57 11.58
CA LYS A 105 0.75 -14.15 12.98
C LYS A 105 0.02 -12.80 13.11
N ASN A 106 -1.23 -12.79 12.61
CA ASN A 106 -2.00 -11.57 12.41
C ASN A 106 -2.25 -10.76 13.69
N GLU A 107 -2.48 -11.41 14.83
CA GLU A 107 -2.68 -10.70 16.11
C GLU A 107 -1.41 -9.98 16.58
N GLU A 108 -0.24 -10.60 16.38
CA GLU A 108 1.05 -10.01 16.71
C GLU A 108 1.36 -8.87 15.75
N ALA A 109 1.17 -9.06 14.44
CA ALA A 109 1.33 -8.02 13.42
C ALA A 109 0.41 -6.80 13.68
N LEU A 110 -0.84 -7.04 14.09
CA LEU A 110 -1.78 -5.99 14.47
C LEU A 110 -1.31 -5.20 15.68
N ALA A 111 -0.74 -5.89 16.69
CA ALA A 111 -0.20 -5.22 17.86
C ALA A 111 0.98 -4.29 17.48
N ILE A 112 1.88 -4.76 16.60
CA ILE A 112 2.98 -3.97 16.05
C ILE A 112 2.47 -2.76 15.27
N ALA A 113 1.53 -2.96 14.34
CA ALA A 113 0.96 -1.87 13.56
C ALA A 113 0.34 -0.76 14.43
N ARG A 114 -0.37 -1.15 15.49
CA ARG A 114 -0.94 -0.19 16.46
C ARG A 114 0.10 0.48 17.33
N GLU A 115 1.23 -0.17 17.58
CA GLU A 115 2.36 0.44 18.29
C GLU A 115 3.02 1.51 17.42
N ILE A 116 3.26 1.22 16.13
CA ILE A 116 3.77 2.19 15.16
C ILE A 116 2.84 3.41 15.08
N ASP A 117 1.52 3.21 14.92
CA ASP A 117 0.52 4.28 14.79
C ASP A 117 0.53 5.26 16.00
N ARG A 118 0.94 4.78 17.19
CA ARG A 118 1.10 5.65 18.36
C ARG A 118 2.34 6.55 18.31
N TYR A 119 3.37 6.08 17.64
CA TYR A 119 4.67 6.75 17.55
C TYR A 119 4.86 7.55 16.27
N ASP A 120 3.95 7.38 15.30
CA ASP A 120 3.90 8.08 14.02
C ASP A 120 2.56 8.81 13.83
N PRO A 121 2.32 9.91 14.58
CA PRO A 121 1.06 10.64 14.52
C PRO A 121 0.84 11.35 13.17
N GLU A 122 1.90 11.68 12.46
CA GLU A 122 1.85 12.27 11.11
C GLU A 122 1.62 11.23 10.01
N ARG A 123 1.78 9.94 10.34
CA ARG A 123 1.52 8.80 9.44
C ARG A 123 2.42 8.77 8.21
N GLU A 124 3.67 9.10 8.40
CA GLU A 124 4.69 9.14 7.36
C GLU A 124 5.23 7.75 7.01
N THR A 125 4.86 6.73 7.80
CA THR A 125 5.40 5.38 7.68
C THR A 125 4.38 4.37 7.15
N LEU A 126 4.85 3.14 6.83
CA LEU A 126 4.00 2.04 6.39
C LEU A 126 3.16 1.39 7.51
N GLY A 127 3.21 1.93 8.74
CA GLY A 127 2.44 1.39 9.87
C GLY A 127 0.93 1.35 9.62
N ARG A 128 0.39 2.39 8.97
CA ARG A 128 -1.04 2.43 8.59
C ARG A 128 -1.37 1.42 7.49
N THR A 129 -0.49 1.25 6.52
CA THR A 129 -0.66 0.25 5.46
C THR A 129 -0.71 -1.15 6.07
N LEU A 130 0.22 -1.48 6.97
CA LEU A 130 0.22 -2.73 7.71
C LEU A 130 -1.06 -2.90 8.54
N LEU A 131 -1.50 -1.88 9.27
CA LEU A 131 -2.72 -1.91 10.06
C LEU A 131 -3.93 -2.32 9.22
N TYR A 132 -4.18 -1.60 8.14
CA TYR A 132 -5.31 -1.88 7.26
C TYR A 132 -5.20 -3.26 6.60
N ARG A 133 -4.00 -3.63 6.15
CA ARG A 133 -3.78 -4.92 5.50
C ARG A 133 -4.07 -6.10 6.45
N VAL A 134 -3.61 -5.99 7.70
CA VAL A 134 -3.87 -7.01 8.73
C VAL A 134 -5.35 -7.06 9.11
N LEU A 135 -6.00 -5.91 9.29
CA LEU A 135 -7.45 -5.86 9.60
C LEU A 135 -8.30 -6.50 8.50
N LEU A 136 -7.95 -6.28 7.22
CA LEU A 136 -8.61 -6.93 6.07
C LEU A 136 -8.44 -8.44 6.10
N GLU A 137 -7.21 -8.94 6.37
CA GLU A 137 -6.93 -10.36 6.48
C GLU A 137 -7.71 -11.03 7.60
N MET A 138 -7.89 -10.32 8.72
CA MET A 138 -8.68 -10.79 9.86
C MET A 138 -10.20 -10.65 9.68
N GLY A 139 -10.68 -10.08 8.56
CA GLY A 139 -12.10 -9.81 8.31
C GLY A 139 -12.71 -8.80 9.28
N LYS A 140 -11.91 -7.87 9.83
CA LYS A 140 -12.38 -6.85 10.78
C LYS A 140 -12.95 -5.61 10.07
N ASP A 141 -13.85 -5.83 9.11
CA ASP A 141 -14.38 -4.80 8.23
C ASP A 141 -15.03 -3.63 8.97
N ALA A 142 -15.75 -3.89 10.07
CA ALA A 142 -16.35 -2.83 10.87
C ALA A 142 -15.30 -1.95 11.56
N GLU A 143 -14.20 -2.56 12.06
CA GLU A 143 -13.09 -1.84 12.68
C GLU A 143 -12.36 -0.97 11.65
N ILE A 144 -12.18 -1.47 10.40
CA ILE A 144 -11.64 -0.68 9.30
C ILE A 144 -12.45 0.60 9.10
N LEU A 145 -13.77 0.50 9.01
CA LEU A 145 -14.62 1.69 8.82
C LEU A 145 -14.53 2.67 9.99
N GLU A 146 -14.36 2.18 11.23
CA GLU A 146 -14.14 3.05 12.39
C GLU A 146 -12.77 3.75 12.33
N GLU A 147 -11.70 3.03 11.92
CA GLU A 147 -10.36 3.62 11.75
C GLU A 147 -10.35 4.71 10.67
N THR A 148 -11.06 4.51 9.54
CA THR A 148 -11.11 5.52 8.47
C THR A 148 -11.74 6.85 8.91
N LEU A 149 -12.57 6.87 9.95
CA LEU A 149 -13.12 8.12 10.49
C LEU A 149 -12.10 8.98 11.24
N ARG A 150 -10.96 8.41 11.59
CA ARG A 150 -9.87 9.09 12.30
C ARG A 150 -8.83 9.66 11.36
N GLU A 151 -8.90 9.27 10.08
CA GLU A 151 -7.99 9.75 9.05
C GLU A 151 -8.26 11.22 8.70
N LYS A 152 -7.21 12.03 8.59
CA LYS A 152 -7.30 13.41 8.13
C LYS A 152 -7.26 13.51 6.61
N GLU A 153 -6.47 12.65 5.99
CA GLU A 153 -6.22 12.60 4.56
C GLU A 153 -6.40 11.18 4.04
N ALA A 154 -6.81 11.05 2.77
CA ALA A 154 -6.99 9.76 2.15
C ALA A 154 -5.63 9.22 1.66
N SER A 155 -5.19 8.09 2.23
CA SER A 155 -4.09 7.30 1.67
C SER A 155 -4.65 6.14 0.83
N PRO A 156 -3.87 5.58 -0.13
CA PRO A 156 -4.28 4.39 -0.87
C PRO A 156 -4.71 3.24 0.06
N ALA A 157 -3.94 2.98 1.12
CA ALA A 157 -4.23 1.91 2.08
C ALA A 157 -5.58 2.12 2.78
N MET A 158 -5.86 3.32 3.26
CA MET A 158 -7.15 3.67 3.88
C MET A 158 -8.29 3.53 2.87
N ALA A 159 -8.14 4.11 1.69
CA ALA A 159 -9.23 4.21 0.72
C ALA A 159 -9.61 2.85 0.12
N HIS A 160 -8.62 2.02 -0.26
CA HIS A 160 -8.86 0.66 -0.75
C HIS A 160 -9.44 -0.24 0.36
N SER A 161 -8.94 -0.14 1.58
CA SER A 161 -9.49 -0.92 2.71
C SER A 161 -10.94 -0.53 3.03
N LYS A 162 -11.26 0.77 2.99
CA LYS A 162 -12.63 1.28 3.13
C LYS A 162 -13.55 0.73 2.03
N ALA A 163 -13.08 0.69 0.79
CA ALA A 163 -13.85 0.16 -0.33
C ALA A 163 -14.16 -1.34 -0.14
N ILE A 164 -13.14 -2.15 0.18
CA ILE A 164 -13.29 -3.59 0.43
C ILE A 164 -14.23 -3.85 1.60
N ALA A 165 -14.00 -3.19 2.75
CA ALA A 165 -14.81 -3.35 3.95
C ALA A 165 -16.28 -2.94 3.70
N SER A 166 -16.50 -1.82 2.98
CA SER A 166 -17.84 -1.38 2.61
C SER A 166 -18.57 -2.38 1.72
N PHE A 167 -17.84 -2.97 0.76
CA PHE A 167 -18.38 -4.01 -0.12
C PHE A 167 -18.72 -5.29 0.66
N ARG A 168 -17.81 -5.79 1.50
CA ARG A 168 -18.04 -7.00 2.31
C ARG A 168 -19.23 -6.86 3.25
N LEU A 169 -19.43 -5.69 3.83
CA LEU A 169 -20.54 -5.43 4.75
C LEU A 169 -21.89 -5.15 4.07
N SER A 170 -21.89 -4.58 2.86
CA SER A 170 -23.11 -4.02 2.26
C SER A 170 -23.35 -4.41 0.81
N GLY A 171 -22.41 -5.15 0.19
CA GLY A 171 -22.45 -5.45 -1.23
C GLY A 171 -22.15 -4.22 -2.10
N ALA A 172 -22.40 -4.34 -3.41
CA ALA A 172 -22.16 -3.28 -4.41
C ALA A 172 -23.24 -2.19 -4.36
N GLY A 173 -23.34 -1.48 -3.25
CA GLY A 173 -24.31 -0.40 -3.05
C GLY A 173 -23.70 0.99 -3.29
N ARG A 174 -24.54 2.03 -3.17
CA ARG A 174 -24.10 3.43 -3.35
C ARG A 174 -22.93 3.83 -2.44
N THR A 175 -22.91 3.35 -1.20
CA THR A 175 -21.84 3.64 -0.24
C THR A 175 -20.55 2.99 -0.66
N SER A 176 -20.58 1.72 -1.06
CA SER A 176 -19.41 0.97 -1.52
C SER A 176 -18.83 1.58 -2.79
N TYR A 177 -19.67 1.96 -3.77
CA TYR A 177 -19.18 2.64 -4.98
C TYR A 177 -18.55 3.99 -4.69
N ARG A 178 -19.08 4.77 -3.74
CA ARG A 178 -18.42 6.00 -3.32
C ARG A 178 -17.03 5.73 -2.76
N ALA A 179 -16.88 4.71 -1.91
CA ALA A 179 -15.61 4.31 -1.36
C ALA A 179 -14.64 3.80 -2.46
N LEU A 180 -15.16 3.10 -3.49
CA LEU A 180 -14.36 2.68 -4.64
C LEU A 180 -13.81 3.88 -5.43
N TRP A 181 -14.63 4.90 -5.66
CA TRP A 181 -14.17 6.12 -6.35
C TRP A 181 -13.18 6.93 -5.51
N GLU A 182 -13.32 6.92 -4.19
CA GLU A 182 -12.33 7.48 -3.27
C GLU A 182 -11.00 6.71 -3.35
N ALA A 183 -11.04 5.38 -3.45
CA ALA A 183 -9.86 4.54 -3.65
C ALA A 183 -9.15 4.84 -4.98
N PHE A 184 -9.91 4.96 -6.07
CA PHE A 184 -9.37 5.31 -7.39
C PHE A 184 -8.81 6.75 -7.45
N ALA A 185 -9.33 7.65 -6.63
CA ALA A 185 -8.79 9.00 -6.52
C ALA A 185 -7.50 9.06 -5.70
N ALA A 186 -7.31 8.11 -4.76
CA ALA A 186 -6.12 8.04 -3.92
C ALA A 186 -4.93 7.35 -4.59
N GLY A 187 -5.17 6.54 -5.65
CA GLY A 187 -4.16 5.88 -6.46
C GLY A 187 -4.80 5.39 -7.76
N PRO A 188 -4.79 6.22 -8.81
CA PRO A 188 -5.55 5.95 -10.04
C PRO A 188 -5.09 4.73 -10.81
N ASP A 189 -3.81 4.36 -10.75
CA ASP A 189 -3.24 3.24 -11.48
C ASP A 189 -3.29 1.91 -10.70
N ILE A 190 -3.44 1.96 -9.39
CA ILE A 190 -3.53 0.80 -8.52
C ILE A 190 -4.52 -0.26 -9.04
N PRO A 191 -5.79 0.09 -9.37
CA PRO A 191 -6.74 -0.92 -9.84
C PRO A 191 -6.35 -1.55 -11.19
N PHE A 192 -5.59 -0.83 -12.03
CA PHE A 192 -5.11 -1.35 -13.30
C PHE A 192 -3.94 -2.32 -13.11
N TYR A 193 -3.04 -2.06 -12.15
CA TYR A 193 -1.99 -2.98 -11.75
C TYR A 193 -2.57 -4.26 -11.11
N ILE A 194 -3.50 -4.13 -10.16
CA ILE A 194 -4.17 -5.28 -9.52
C ILE A 194 -4.82 -6.21 -10.56
N LEU A 195 -5.40 -5.66 -11.62
CA LEU A 195 -6.09 -6.42 -12.66
C LEU A 195 -5.17 -6.84 -13.82
N GLY A 196 -3.89 -6.51 -13.79
CA GLY A 196 -2.93 -6.80 -14.85
C GLY A 196 -3.24 -6.09 -16.17
N TYR A 197 -3.85 -4.92 -16.12
CA TYR A 197 -4.10 -4.09 -17.29
C TYR A 197 -2.93 -3.16 -17.60
N PHE A 198 -2.12 -2.86 -16.61
CA PHE A 198 -0.84 -2.17 -16.74
C PHE A 198 0.28 -3.09 -16.29
N ASP A 199 1.40 -3.04 -17.01
CA ASP A 199 2.63 -3.75 -16.65
C ASP A 199 3.40 -2.97 -15.58
N GLU A 200 4.37 -3.65 -14.94
CA GLU A 200 5.33 -3.02 -14.04
C GLU A 200 6.02 -1.83 -14.72
N PRO A 201 6.12 -0.67 -14.06
CA PRO A 201 6.81 0.49 -14.63
C PRO A 201 8.31 0.22 -14.77
N GLU A 202 8.85 0.24 -16.02
CA GLU A 202 10.29 0.00 -16.27
C GLU A 202 11.16 1.23 -15.93
N ASP A 203 10.67 2.43 -16.21
CA ASP A 203 11.31 3.72 -15.91
C ASP A 203 10.27 4.67 -15.32
N GLY A 204 9.52 4.19 -14.31
CA GLY A 204 8.41 4.91 -13.69
C GLY A 204 8.85 6.12 -12.87
N THR A 205 7.90 6.98 -12.57
CA THR A 205 8.05 7.97 -11.53
C THR A 205 7.96 7.28 -10.16
N GLU A 206 8.45 7.92 -9.11
CA GLU A 206 8.32 7.44 -7.74
C GLU A 206 6.85 7.11 -7.38
N GLU A 207 5.90 7.95 -7.82
CA GLU A 207 4.47 7.73 -7.61
C GLU A 207 3.94 6.46 -8.32
N GLU A 208 4.37 6.20 -9.56
CA GLU A 208 3.99 4.98 -10.31
C GLU A 208 4.56 3.71 -9.65
N GLU A 209 5.79 3.77 -9.14
CA GLU A 209 6.42 2.67 -8.40
C GLU A 209 5.71 2.42 -7.06
N GLU A 210 5.35 3.47 -6.32
CA GLU A 210 4.58 3.37 -5.09
C GLU A 210 3.20 2.75 -5.32
N GLU A 211 2.46 3.16 -6.37
CA GLU A 211 1.17 2.59 -6.72
C GLU A 211 1.28 1.12 -7.15
N TYR A 212 2.33 0.76 -7.89
CA TYR A 212 2.60 -0.62 -8.26
C TYR A 212 2.91 -1.51 -7.04
N ASN A 213 3.81 -1.06 -6.16
CA ASN A 213 4.16 -1.78 -4.93
C ASN A 213 2.93 -1.93 -4.00
N PHE A 214 2.09 -0.89 -3.93
CA PHE A 214 0.83 -0.98 -3.20
C PHE A 214 -0.10 -2.02 -3.83
N ALA A 215 -0.21 -2.06 -5.15
CA ALA A 215 -1.04 -3.04 -5.85
C ALA A 215 -0.62 -4.48 -5.54
N LEU A 216 0.69 -4.77 -5.54
CA LEU A 216 1.23 -6.09 -5.16
C LEU A 216 0.85 -6.49 -3.73
N LEU A 217 0.83 -5.54 -2.80
CA LEU A 217 0.48 -5.79 -1.40
C LEU A 217 -1.02 -6.08 -1.21
N PHE A 218 -1.90 -5.59 -2.10
CA PHE A 218 -3.36 -5.68 -1.97
C PHE A 218 -4.03 -6.59 -3.01
N GLU A 219 -3.30 -7.12 -3.98
CA GLU A 219 -3.84 -7.97 -5.06
C GLU A 219 -4.57 -9.19 -4.53
N ASP A 220 -3.97 -9.91 -3.58
CA ASP A 220 -4.52 -11.15 -3.02
C ASP A 220 -5.84 -10.91 -2.29
N ILE A 221 -5.96 -9.80 -1.56
CA ILE A 221 -7.19 -9.46 -0.84
C ILE A 221 -8.31 -9.04 -1.80
N TRP A 222 -7.99 -8.29 -2.86
CA TRP A 222 -8.95 -7.96 -3.91
C TRP A 222 -9.42 -9.21 -4.68
N SER A 223 -8.53 -10.18 -4.85
CA SER A 223 -8.79 -11.44 -5.55
C SER A 223 -9.42 -12.52 -4.65
N SER A 224 -9.54 -12.27 -3.35
CA SER A 224 -10.03 -13.25 -2.37
C SER A 224 -11.47 -13.71 -2.61
N GLU A 225 -12.30 -12.87 -3.22
CA GLU A 225 -13.71 -13.13 -3.49
C GLU A 225 -14.08 -12.79 -4.94
N ASN A 226 -14.75 -13.73 -5.65
CA ASN A 226 -15.13 -13.53 -7.05
C ASN A 226 -15.99 -12.27 -7.28
N GLU A 227 -16.90 -11.96 -6.39
CA GLU A 227 -17.77 -10.78 -6.54
C GLU A 227 -17.02 -9.49 -6.25
N LEU A 228 -16.04 -9.51 -5.36
CA LEU A 228 -15.18 -8.37 -5.06
C LEU A 228 -14.31 -8.00 -6.25
N ILE A 229 -13.60 -8.99 -6.85
CA ILE A 229 -12.76 -8.74 -8.02
C ILE A 229 -13.58 -8.33 -9.24
N LYS A 230 -14.78 -8.90 -9.45
CA LYS A 230 -15.69 -8.45 -10.53
C LYS A 230 -16.14 -7.00 -10.31
N TRP A 231 -16.42 -6.63 -9.08
CA TRP A 231 -16.82 -5.27 -8.74
C TRP A 231 -15.69 -4.28 -9.01
N LEU A 232 -14.44 -4.60 -8.61
CA LEU A 232 -13.25 -3.83 -8.96
C LEU A 232 -13.11 -3.71 -10.48
N THR A 233 -13.21 -4.83 -11.21
CA THR A 233 -13.09 -4.88 -12.67
C THR A 233 -14.10 -3.96 -13.36
N ARG A 234 -15.36 -3.96 -12.93
CA ARG A 234 -16.40 -3.05 -13.45
C ARG A 234 -16.01 -1.58 -13.29
N GLY A 235 -15.58 -1.22 -12.08
CA GLY A 235 -15.15 0.16 -11.79
C GLY A 235 -13.93 0.58 -12.60
N THR A 236 -12.93 -0.30 -12.70
CA THR A 236 -11.68 -0.03 -13.43
C THR A 236 -11.92 0.13 -14.94
N ILE A 237 -12.73 -0.74 -15.55
CA ILE A 237 -13.09 -0.62 -16.97
C ILE A 237 -13.85 0.68 -17.23
N LEU A 238 -14.82 1.00 -16.36
CA LEU A 238 -15.57 2.24 -16.50
C LEU A 238 -14.67 3.47 -16.41
N LEU A 239 -13.74 3.53 -15.45
CA LEU A 239 -12.77 4.61 -15.34
C LEU A 239 -11.85 4.66 -16.57
N GLY A 240 -11.25 3.53 -16.93
CA GLY A 240 -10.28 3.42 -18.02
C GLY A 240 -10.84 3.85 -19.37
N LEU A 241 -12.09 3.45 -19.67
CA LEU A 241 -12.80 3.87 -20.89
C LEU A 241 -13.17 5.36 -20.84
N THR A 242 -13.74 5.83 -19.72
CA THR A 242 -14.19 7.21 -19.56
C THR A 242 -13.01 8.20 -19.62
N ALA A 243 -11.88 7.88 -18.98
CA ALA A 243 -10.67 8.71 -18.98
C ALA A 243 -9.75 8.49 -20.19
N SER A 244 -10.10 7.56 -21.10
CA SER A 244 -9.29 7.20 -22.28
C SER A 244 -7.87 6.75 -21.89
N LEU A 245 -7.76 5.85 -20.90
CA LEU A 245 -6.48 5.34 -20.40
C LEU A 245 -5.98 4.13 -21.18
N PHE A 246 -6.88 3.40 -21.84
CA PHE A 246 -6.50 2.22 -22.63
C PHE A 246 -6.01 2.61 -24.02
N PRO A 247 -4.95 1.95 -24.54
CA PRO A 247 -4.63 1.98 -25.96
C PRO A 247 -5.85 1.53 -26.80
N ARG A 248 -5.99 2.05 -28.04
CA ARG A 248 -7.19 1.84 -28.86
C ARG A 248 -7.57 0.36 -29.01
N GLU A 249 -6.58 -0.50 -29.28
CA GLU A 249 -6.83 -1.95 -29.44
C GLU A 249 -7.30 -2.63 -28.15
N THR A 250 -6.83 -2.12 -27.00
CA THR A 250 -7.25 -2.58 -25.68
C THR A 250 -8.64 -2.04 -25.35
N ALA A 251 -8.92 -0.77 -25.69
CA ALA A 251 -10.24 -0.18 -25.47
C ALA A 251 -11.36 -0.95 -26.17
N ASP A 252 -11.15 -1.41 -27.40
CA ASP A 252 -12.13 -2.26 -28.12
C ASP A 252 -12.40 -3.58 -27.39
N LYS A 253 -11.37 -4.21 -26.79
CA LYS A 253 -11.54 -5.40 -25.95
C LYS A 253 -12.25 -5.09 -24.64
N MET A 254 -11.97 -3.94 -24.02
CA MET A 254 -12.62 -3.51 -22.79
C MET A 254 -14.10 -3.20 -23.00
N LEU A 255 -14.51 -2.69 -24.16
CA LEU A 255 -15.94 -2.53 -24.51
C LEU A 255 -16.66 -3.90 -24.61
N ILE A 256 -16.02 -4.91 -25.19
CA ILE A 256 -16.59 -6.27 -25.21
C ILE A 256 -16.71 -6.83 -23.79
N LEU A 257 -15.71 -6.61 -22.94
CA LEU A 257 -15.74 -7.05 -21.55
C LEU A 257 -16.79 -6.28 -20.73
N ALA A 258 -16.96 -4.98 -21.01
CA ALA A 258 -18.01 -4.15 -20.41
C ALA A 258 -19.42 -4.69 -20.70
N ASP A 259 -19.66 -5.17 -21.93
CA ASP A 259 -20.93 -5.84 -22.28
C ASP A 259 -21.12 -7.13 -21.48
N ALA A 260 -20.10 -7.97 -21.37
CA ALA A 260 -20.13 -9.19 -20.57
C ALA A 260 -20.32 -8.95 -19.06
N LEU A 261 -20.02 -7.76 -18.58
CA LEU A 261 -20.15 -7.33 -17.18
C LEU A 261 -21.39 -6.46 -16.92
N ASP A 262 -22.28 -6.32 -17.90
CA ASP A 262 -23.51 -5.50 -17.82
C ASP A 262 -23.25 -4.01 -17.51
N ILE A 263 -22.14 -3.46 -18.00
CA ILE A 263 -21.79 -2.03 -17.84
C ILE A 263 -21.55 -1.29 -19.18
N ALA A 264 -21.85 -1.89 -20.32
CA ALA A 264 -21.59 -1.29 -21.63
C ALA A 264 -22.34 0.04 -21.81
N ASP A 265 -23.64 0.06 -21.58
CA ASP A 265 -24.47 1.28 -21.73
C ASP A 265 -23.99 2.40 -20.81
N HIS A 266 -23.59 2.06 -19.58
CA HIS A 266 -23.06 3.02 -18.62
C HIS A 266 -21.69 3.57 -19.04
N SER A 267 -20.84 2.70 -19.60
CA SER A 267 -19.53 3.09 -20.12
C SER A 267 -19.66 4.02 -21.32
N GLU A 268 -20.53 3.69 -22.27
CA GLU A 268 -20.80 4.53 -23.44
C GLU A 268 -21.35 5.91 -23.04
N GLU A 269 -22.31 5.97 -22.12
CA GLU A 269 -22.87 7.23 -21.62
C GLU A 269 -21.78 8.08 -20.94
N ALA A 270 -20.94 7.49 -20.10
CA ALA A 270 -19.88 8.19 -19.40
C ALA A 270 -18.80 8.71 -20.38
N MET A 271 -18.41 7.90 -21.39
CA MET A 271 -17.48 8.30 -22.43
C MET A 271 -18.02 9.49 -23.25
N VAL A 272 -19.28 9.41 -23.72
CA VAL A 272 -19.91 10.51 -24.46
C VAL A 272 -19.96 11.79 -23.63
N LYS A 273 -20.27 11.68 -22.35
CA LYS A 273 -20.29 12.82 -21.41
C LYS A 273 -18.89 13.42 -21.21
N ALA A 274 -17.86 12.59 -21.14
CA ALA A 274 -16.48 13.03 -21.03
C ALA A 274 -16.03 13.77 -22.31
N GLU A 275 -16.22 13.14 -23.46
CA GLU A 275 -15.82 13.69 -24.77
C GLU A 275 -16.58 14.99 -25.13
N SER A 276 -17.80 15.15 -24.63
CA SER A 276 -18.61 16.37 -24.85
C SER A 276 -18.11 17.60 -24.06
N ARG A 277 -17.17 17.41 -23.10
CA ARG A 277 -16.60 18.54 -22.36
C ARG A 277 -15.65 19.34 -23.22
N GLU A 278 -15.80 20.66 -23.14
CA GLU A 278 -14.89 21.58 -23.81
C GLU A 278 -13.44 21.33 -23.37
N GLY A 279 -12.55 21.18 -24.35
CA GLY A 279 -11.12 20.97 -24.09
C GLY A 279 -10.71 19.53 -23.71
N TRP A 280 -11.60 18.53 -23.73
CA TRP A 280 -11.27 17.16 -23.34
C TRP A 280 -10.00 16.59 -24.00
N GLY A 281 -9.85 16.79 -25.31
CA GLY A 281 -8.71 16.27 -26.08
C GLY A 281 -7.35 16.92 -25.78
N VAL A 282 -7.31 17.99 -24.99
CA VAL A 282 -6.07 18.69 -24.58
C VAL A 282 -5.78 18.58 -23.10
N LEU A 283 -6.63 17.89 -22.33
CA LEU A 283 -6.40 17.61 -20.92
C LEU A 283 -5.22 16.65 -20.75
N SER A 284 -4.44 16.85 -19.67
CA SER A 284 -3.43 15.89 -19.23
C SER A 284 -4.10 14.57 -18.83
N ARG A 285 -3.28 13.53 -18.58
CA ARG A 285 -3.77 12.24 -18.09
C ARG A 285 -4.50 12.38 -16.76
N GLU A 286 -3.89 13.09 -15.82
CA GLU A 286 -4.39 13.33 -14.47
C GLU A 286 -5.69 14.14 -14.49
N GLU A 287 -5.75 15.16 -15.35
CA GLU A 287 -6.96 15.97 -15.53
C GLU A 287 -8.12 15.15 -16.12
N ARG A 288 -7.84 14.23 -17.06
CA ARG A 288 -8.86 13.31 -17.58
C ARG A 288 -9.35 12.34 -16.53
N ILE A 289 -8.45 11.76 -15.70
CA ILE A 289 -8.81 10.87 -14.59
C ILE A 289 -9.71 11.60 -13.60
N ALA A 290 -9.30 12.78 -13.13
CA ALA A 290 -10.10 13.57 -12.20
C ALA A 290 -11.48 13.94 -12.77
N ALA A 291 -11.53 14.31 -14.05
CA ALA A 291 -12.78 14.63 -14.73
C ALA A 291 -13.68 13.39 -14.92
N ALA A 292 -13.10 12.24 -15.26
CA ALA A 292 -13.81 10.97 -15.38
C ALA A 292 -14.38 10.50 -14.04
N LEU A 293 -13.59 10.53 -12.96
CA LEU A 293 -14.04 10.21 -11.61
C LEU A 293 -15.20 11.09 -11.18
N LYS A 294 -15.15 12.39 -11.51
CA LYS A 294 -16.26 13.30 -11.24
C LYS A 294 -17.52 12.91 -12.01
N ILE A 295 -17.40 12.59 -13.31
CA ILE A 295 -18.53 12.16 -14.15
C ILE A 295 -19.16 10.88 -13.57
N ILE A 296 -18.33 9.90 -13.23
CA ILE A 296 -18.76 8.60 -12.72
C ILE A 296 -19.42 8.74 -11.34
N SER A 297 -18.84 9.52 -10.43
CA SER A 297 -19.35 9.70 -9.07
C SER A 297 -20.66 10.49 -8.99
N GLU A 298 -20.89 11.41 -9.94
CA GLU A 298 -22.15 12.19 -10.06
C GLU A 298 -23.26 11.40 -10.76
N GLY A 299 -22.89 10.34 -11.50
CA GLY A 299 -23.83 9.49 -12.24
C GLY A 299 -24.30 8.28 -11.43
N THR A 300 -25.34 7.62 -11.95
CA THR A 300 -25.82 6.31 -11.47
C THR A 300 -25.40 5.23 -12.46
N TYR A 301 -24.10 5.24 -12.82
CA TYR A 301 -23.59 4.47 -13.95
C TYR A 301 -23.37 2.98 -13.66
N LEU A 302 -23.44 2.53 -12.44
CA LEU A 302 -23.26 1.13 -12.14
C LEU A 302 -24.53 0.51 -11.60
N PRO A 303 -24.89 -0.70 -12.04
CA PRO A 303 -26.04 -1.38 -11.52
C PRO A 303 -25.83 -1.60 -10.02
N LEU A 304 -26.79 -1.14 -9.25
CA LEU A 304 -26.92 -1.56 -7.88
C LEU A 304 -27.34 -3.02 -7.94
N ILE A 305 -26.54 -3.91 -7.35
CA ILE A 305 -26.98 -5.29 -7.17
C ILE A 305 -28.11 -5.22 -6.17
N GLU A 306 -29.33 -5.57 -6.61
CA GLU A 306 -30.51 -5.72 -5.77
C GLU A 306 -30.39 -6.96 -4.86
#